data_3c97cabe645d1601a6320f39cdc34e14
#
_entry.id   3c97cabe645d1601a6320f39cdc34e14
#
_cell.length_a   1.000
_cell.length_b   1.000
_cell.length_c   1.000
_cell.angle_alpha   90.00
_cell.angle_beta   90.00
_cell.angle_gamma   90.00
#
_symmetry.space_group_name_H-M   'P 1'
#
loop_
_entity.id
_entity.type
_entity.pdbx_description
1 polymer ?
#
loop_
_entity_poly.entity_id
_entity_poly.type
_entity_poly.pdbx_seq_one_letter_code
_entity_poly.pdbx_strand_id
1 'polypeptide(L)'
;CCYGRKDACGFDFIIGPAVFGKKDRTGFFHPADIVGMMGDAHFICFVILHFMLIGFHLAGLLSEKLHFEGPIASENTTWSFSARGMHTFLFDRLIKSFGSPANYAFYDINAKVAHRFSDSDKLFAGFYTGRDYFRYSDSDKSSSRYYGPDYEPYTKYEEENTKMNLKWGNTLASVRWNHVFNSKLFANTSVSWNTYKMNMVTNTREILKSETENYDKQYRYSYTSGIRDLGARIDFDYIPAPTHLIKFGGEFVNHLYRPEVERSRSINSIGGNKETSDKVNDASPNLYGNELSAYIEDDMTFGEHFSFNPGLHLSLFLVNGRTYFCPEPRAAAK
;
A
#
# COMPACT_ATOMS: atom_id res chain seq x y z
N CYS A 1 1.42 -8.34 29.69
CA CYS A 1 0.58 -9.02 28.70
C CYS A 1 0.66 -8.22 27.40
N CYS A 2 1.59 -8.60 26.52
CA CYS A 2 1.65 -8.06 25.15
C CYS A 2 0.68 -8.88 24.29
N TYR A 3 -0.51 -8.37 24.04
CA TYR A 3 -1.40 -8.86 23.02
C TYR A 3 -1.11 -8.06 21.74
N GLY A 4 -0.51 -8.69 20.76
CA GLY A 4 -0.27 -8.11 19.46
C GLY A 4 -0.07 -9.22 18.45
N ARG A 5 -1.13 -9.64 17.75
CA ARG A 5 -1.06 -10.51 16.59
C ARG A 5 -0.13 -9.91 15.55
N LYS A 6 0.95 -10.60 15.22
CA LYS A 6 1.71 -10.42 13.99
C LYS A 6 1.03 -11.21 12.88
N ASP A 7 0.02 -10.63 12.25
CA ASP A 7 -0.47 -11.05 10.95
C ASP A 7 -0.68 -9.80 10.11
N ALA A 8 0.42 -9.22 9.65
CA ALA A 8 0.34 -8.22 8.60
C ALA A 8 1.66 -8.14 7.85
N CYS A 9 1.61 -8.60 6.61
CA CYS A 9 2.55 -8.30 5.53
C CYS A 9 3.92 -8.98 5.55
N GLY A 10 3.95 -10.29 5.69
CA GLY A 10 5.01 -11.08 5.10
C GLY A 10 4.64 -11.44 3.66
N PHE A 11 5.05 -10.63 2.69
CA PHE A 11 5.05 -11.07 1.29
C PHE A 11 6.36 -11.80 1.01
N ASP A 12 6.43 -13.06 1.40
CA ASP A 12 7.43 -13.98 0.88
C ASP A 12 7.03 -14.40 -0.53
N PHE A 13 7.59 -13.73 -1.53
CA PHE A 13 7.57 -14.24 -2.89
C PHE A 13 8.67 -15.29 -3.03
N ILE A 14 8.29 -16.55 -2.87
CA ILE A 14 9.12 -17.69 -3.31
C ILE A 14 9.12 -17.67 -4.85
N ILE A 15 10.21 -17.19 -5.44
CA ILE A 15 10.49 -17.43 -6.85
C ILE A 15 11.21 -18.78 -6.92
N GLY A 16 10.46 -19.83 -7.21
CA GLY A 16 11.04 -21.12 -7.58
C GLY A 16 11.82 -21.01 -8.90
N PRO A 17 12.93 -21.73 -9.07
CA PRO A 17 13.67 -21.73 -10.33
C PRO A 17 12.84 -22.40 -11.43
N ALA A 18 12.52 -21.65 -12.48
CA ALA A 18 11.98 -22.21 -13.70
C ALA A 18 13.11 -23.02 -14.38
N VAL A 19 12.99 -24.34 -14.33
CA VAL A 19 13.84 -25.26 -15.10
C VAL A 19 13.40 -25.20 -16.56
N PHE A 20 14.14 -24.49 -17.40
CA PHE A 20 14.00 -24.59 -18.84
C PHE A 20 14.68 -25.85 -19.34
N GLY A 21 13.87 -26.88 -19.58
CA GLY A 21 14.31 -28.06 -20.30
C GLY A 21 14.62 -27.75 -21.78
N LYS A 22 15.77 -28.14 -22.23
CA LYS A 22 16.12 -28.21 -23.65
C LYS A 22 15.06 -29.00 -24.42
N LYS A 23 14.48 -28.39 -25.45
CA LYS A 23 13.79 -29.13 -26.50
C LYS A 23 14.20 -28.54 -27.85
N ASP A 24 14.94 -29.37 -28.59
CA ASP A 24 15.35 -29.16 -29.99
C ASP A 24 14.14 -29.15 -30.94
N ARG A 25 14.31 -28.38 -32.02
CA ARG A 25 13.60 -28.43 -33.28
C ARG A 25 12.23 -27.71 -33.35
N THR A 26 12.32 -26.41 -33.56
CA THR A 26 11.56 -25.73 -34.66
C THR A 26 12.24 -24.37 -34.92
N GLY A 27 12.55 -24.05 -36.17
CA GLY A 27 13.39 -22.95 -36.59
C GLY A 27 12.84 -21.56 -36.21
N PHE A 28 13.38 -21.03 -35.14
CA PHE A 28 13.33 -19.62 -34.82
C PHE A 28 14.77 -19.09 -34.79
N PHE A 29 14.99 -18.00 -35.48
CA PHE A 29 16.26 -17.29 -35.58
C PHE A 29 16.83 -16.98 -34.21
N HIS A 30 18.10 -17.23 -34.01
CA HIS A 30 18.83 -16.89 -32.79
C HIS A 30 18.88 -15.37 -32.68
N PRO A 31 18.62 -14.77 -31.47
CA PRO A 31 18.60 -13.30 -31.28
C PRO A 31 19.92 -12.60 -31.63
N ALA A 32 21.04 -13.36 -31.65
CA ALA A 32 22.35 -12.80 -31.98
C ALA A 32 22.54 -12.45 -33.49
N ASP A 33 21.73 -13.05 -34.38
CA ASP A 33 21.87 -12.80 -35.84
C ASP A 33 21.12 -11.56 -36.32
N ILE A 34 20.29 -10.93 -35.46
CA ILE A 34 19.46 -9.77 -35.82
C ILE A 34 20.12 -8.44 -35.41
N VAL A 35 21.10 -8.47 -34.48
CA VAL A 35 21.72 -7.27 -33.91
C VAL A 35 22.64 -6.52 -34.91
N GLY A 36 23.02 -7.15 -36.02
CA GLY A 36 23.93 -6.58 -37.00
C GLY A 36 23.30 -5.71 -38.10
N MET A 37 21.97 -5.59 -38.21
CA MET A 37 21.31 -4.98 -39.36
C MET A 37 20.31 -3.86 -39.10
N MET A 38 20.10 -3.41 -37.87
CA MET A 38 19.07 -2.40 -37.60
C MET A 38 19.67 -1.21 -36.82
N GLY A 39 19.60 -0.02 -37.43
CA GLY A 39 19.94 1.25 -36.77
C GLY A 39 19.04 1.54 -35.56
N ASP A 40 19.54 2.39 -34.66
CA ASP A 40 19.01 2.64 -33.31
C ASP A 40 17.48 2.86 -33.19
N ALA A 41 16.84 3.43 -34.23
CA ALA A 41 15.40 3.67 -34.23
C ALA A 41 14.56 2.38 -34.39
N HIS A 42 15.07 1.40 -35.11
CA HIS A 42 14.40 0.08 -35.27
C HIS A 42 14.57 -0.80 -34.05
N PHE A 43 15.69 -0.65 -33.35
CA PHE A 43 15.93 -1.38 -32.09
C PHE A 43 14.94 -0.96 -31.00
N ILE A 44 14.69 0.34 -30.85
CA ILE A 44 13.69 0.88 -29.90
C ILE A 44 12.29 0.40 -30.27
N CYS A 45 11.92 0.40 -31.55
CA CYS A 45 10.61 -0.08 -32.01
C CYS A 45 10.44 -1.60 -31.81
N PHE A 46 11.51 -2.38 -32.03
CA PHE A 46 11.52 -3.82 -31.80
C PHE A 46 11.46 -4.18 -30.31
N VAL A 47 12.18 -3.44 -29.46
CA VAL A 47 12.10 -3.59 -28.00
C VAL A 47 10.69 -3.24 -27.51
N ILE A 48 10.09 -2.16 -27.98
CA ILE A 48 8.71 -1.79 -27.61
C ILE A 48 7.71 -2.85 -28.11
N LEU A 49 7.86 -3.36 -29.34
CA LEU A 49 6.98 -4.39 -29.88
C LEU A 49 7.15 -5.75 -29.16
N HIS A 50 8.38 -6.10 -28.77
CA HIS A 50 8.66 -7.28 -27.98
C HIS A 50 8.11 -7.18 -26.56
N PHE A 51 8.19 -5.98 -25.96
CA PHE A 51 7.56 -5.68 -24.68
C PHE A 51 6.01 -5.72 -24.76
N MET A 52 5.42 -5.34 -25.91
CA MET A 52 3.98 -5.48 -26.13
C MET A 52 3.53 -6.94 -26.27
N LEU A 53 4.41 -7.86 -26.69
CA LEU A 53 4.10 -9.28 -26.85
C LEU A 53 4.24 -10.10 -25.57
N ILE A 54 5.02 -9.64 -24.59
CA ILE A 54 5.18 -10.28 -23.26
C ILE A 54 4.21 -9.69 -22.23
N GLY A 55 3.59 -8.57 -22.54
CA GLY A 55 2.58 -7.93 -21.69
C GLY A 55 1.27 -8.73 -21.71
N PHE A 56 1.02 -9.53 -20.68
CA PHE A 56 -0.32 -10.07 -20.47
C PHE A 56 -1.26 -8.94 -20.10
N HIS A 57 -2.00 -8.45 -21.11
CA HIS A 57 -3.15 -7.59 -20.89
C HIS A 57 -4.29 -8.44 -20.34
N LEU A 58 -4.46 -8.51 -19.06
CA LEU A 58 -5.72 -8.94 -18.47
C LEU A 58 -6.61 -7.69 -18.31
N ALA A 59 -7.20 -7.23 -19.42
CA ALA A 59 -8.27 -6.25 -19.37
C ALA A 59 -9.52 -6.95 -18.88
N GLY A 60 -9.83 -6.80 -17.61
CA GLY A 60 -11.12 -7.18 -17.04
C GLY A 60 -12.12 -6.05 -17.23
N LEU A 61 -13.40 -6.37 -17.27
CA LEU A 61 -14.48 -5.38 -17.38
C LEU A 61 -14.44 -4.32 -16.25
N LEU A 62 -13.89 -4.65 -15.09
CA LEU A 62 -13.82 -3.81 -13.89
C LEU A 62 -12.40 -3.46 -13.47
N SER A 63 -11.39 -4.26 -13.84
CA SER A 63 -10.00 -4.04 -13.44
C SER A 63 -9.03 -4.38 -14.56
N GLU A 64 -7.96 -3.61 -14.61
CA GLU A 64 -6.87 -3.76 -15.58
C GLU A 64 -5.58 -4.04 -14.85
N LYS A 65 -4.75 -4.92 -15.42
CA LYS A 65 -3.41 -5.23 -14.92
C LYS A 65 -2.42 -5.23 -16.07
N LEU A 66 -1.33 -4.50 -15.89
CA LEU A 66 -0.16 -4.50 -16.77
C LEU A 66 1.01 -5.08 -16.00
N HIS A 67 1.82 -5.92 -16.66
CA HIS A 67 3.04 -6.44 -16.09
C HIS A 67 4.10 -6.54 -17.17
N PHE A 68 5.30 -6.03 -16.86
CA PHE A 68 6.47 -6.07 -17.73
C PHE A 68 7.68 -6.48 -16.89
N GLU A 69 8.53 -7.32 -17.44
CA GLU A 69 9.78 -7.71 -16.82
C GLU A 69 10.82 -8.08 -17.88
N GLY A 70 12.09 -7.98 -17.54
CA GLY A 70 13.15 -8.34 -18.44
C GLY A 70 14.54 -7.93 -17.96
N PRO A 71 15.59 -8.28 -18.72
CA PRO A 71 16.93 -7.80 -18.47
C PRO A 71 17.11 -6.35 -18.96
N ILE A 72 18.05 -5.60 -18.35
CA ILE A 72 18.53 -4.30 -18.81
C ILE A 72 19.98 -4.46 -19.23
N ALA A 73 20.27 -4.30 -20.52
CA ALA A 73 21.60 -4.33 -21.12
C ALA A 73 22.41 -5.61 -20.88
N SER A 74 22.17 -6.34 -19.81
CA SER A 74 22.84 -7.63 -19.50
C SER A 74 21.95 -8.49 -18.60
N GLU A 75 22.24 -9.79 -18.52
CA GLU A 75 21.54 -10.72 -17.60
C GLU A 75 21.80 -10.43 -16.11
N ASN A 76 22.80 -9.59 -15.82
CA ASN A 76 23.11 -9.20 -14.45
C ASN A 76 22.13 -8.17 -13.87
N THR A 77 21.40 -7.48 -14.73
CA THR A 77 20.41 -6.49 -14.29
C THR A 77 19.05 -6.89 -14.81
N THR A 78 18.10 -7.08 -13.91
CA THR A 78 16.71 -7.37 -14.26
C THR A 78 15.79 -6.33 -13.65
N TRP A 79 14.68 -6.10 -14.30
CA TRP A 79 13.64 -5.23 -13.80
C TRP A 79 12.27 -5.84 -13.96
N SER A 80 11.34 -5.44 -13.13
CA SER A 80 9.94 -5.71 -13.30
C SER A 80 9.12 -4.48 -12.95
N PHE A 81 8.05 -4.29 -13.68
CA PHE A 81 7.05 -3.25 -13.47
C PHE A 81 5.66 -3.85 -13.57
N SER A 82 4.81 -3.53 -12.63
CA SER A 82 3.41 -3.87 -12.71
C SER A 82 2.54 -2.69 -12.27
N ALA A 83 1.45 -2.50 -12.97
CA ALA A 83 0.41 -1.55 -12.61
C ALA A 83 -0.95 -2.26 -12.64
N ARG A 84 -1.78 -1.96 -11.66
CA ARG A 84 -3.14 -2.47 -11.59
C ARG A 84 -4.07 -1.32 -11.22
N GLY A 85 -5.24 -1.30 -11.82
CA GLY A 85 -6.27 -0.34 -11.50
C GLY A 85 -7.65 -0.95 -11.61
N MET A 86 -8.57 -0.39 -10.85
CA MET A 86 -10.00 -0.66 -10.94
C MET A 86 -10.75 0.66 -10.84
N HIS A 87 -11.81 0.77 -11.65
CA HIS A 87 -12.66 1.94 -11.61
C HIS A 87 -14.10 1.55 -11.95
N THR A 88 -15.01 2.03 -11.16
CA THR A 88 -16.44 1.75 -11.37
C THR A 88 -17.12 2.80 -12.24
N PHE A 89 -16.41 3.87 -12.66
CA PHE A 89 -17.02 4.99 -13.38
C PHE A 89 -17.68 4.60 -14.71
N LEU A 90 -17.19 3.57 -15.40
CA LEU A 90 -17.80 3.05 -16.62
C LEU A 90 -19.20 2.46 -16.37
N PHE A 91 -19.44 2.06 -15.14
CA PHE A 91 -20.69 1.45 -14.70
C PHE A 91 -21.53 2.40 -13.84
N ASP A 92 -21.15 3.67 -13.72
CA ASP A 92 -21.85 4.65 -12.89
C ASP A 92 -23.35 4.71 -13.14
N ARG A 93 -23.75 4.64 -14.41
CA ARG A 93 -25.18 4.62 -14.76
C ARG A 93 -25.88 3.35 -14.27
N LEU A 94 -25.21 2.20 -14.40
CA LEU A 94 -25.74 0.91 -13.97
C LEU A 94 -25.78 0.85 -12.44
N ILE A 95 -24.71 1.26 -11.77
CA ILE A 95 -24.60 1.28 -10.32
C ILE A 95 -25.68 2.20 -9.71
N LYS A 96 -25.90 3.37 -10.31
CA LYS A 96 -26.96 4.30 -9.90
C LYS A 96 -28.36 3.74 -10.16
N SER A 97 -28.56 2.98 -11.25
CA SER A 97 -29.85 2.34 -11.51
C SER A 97 -30.21 1.24 -10.50
N PHE A 98 -29.21 0.67 -9.82
CA PHE A 98 -29.38 -0.25 -8.68
C PHE A 98 -29.53 0.47 -7.35
N GLY A 99 -29.60 1.81 -7.33
CA GLY A 99 -29.78 2.60 -6.12
C GLY A 99 -28.54 2.74 -5.23
N SER A 100 -27.34 2.43 -5.76
CA SER A 100 -26.12 2.61 -5.00
C SER A 100 -25.50 3.99 -5.25
N PRO A 101 -25.40 4.85 -4.24
CA PRO A 101 -24.80 6.18 -4.35
C PRO A 101 -23.28 6.16 -4.24
N ALA A 102 -22.63 5.00 -4.26
CA ALA A 102 -21.21 4.83 -3.96
C ALA A 102 -20.41 4.42 -5.20
N ASN A 103 -19.22 5.02 -5.34
CA ASN A 103 -18.22 4.70 -6.34
C ASN A 103 -16.89 4.35 -5.68
N TYR A 104 -16.19 3.36 -6.25
CA TYR A 104 -14.88 2.94 -5.78
C TYR A 104 -13.90 2.86 -6.94
N ALA A 105 -12.68 3.30 -6.69
CA ALA A 105 -11.56 3.15 -7.61
C ALA A 105 -10.28 2.92 -6.82
N PHE A 106 -9.35 2.17 -7.38
CA PHE A 106 -8.00 2.08 -6.85
C PHE A 106 -6.99 1.97 -7.98
N TYR A 107 -5.76 2.28 -7.65
CA TYR A 107 -4.60 1.88 -8.44
C TYR A 107 -3.47 1.44 -7.54
N ASP A 108 -2.64 0.55 -8.04
CA ASP A 108 -1.34 0.23 -7.47
C ASP A 108 -0.28 0.06 -8.56
N ILE A 109 0.94 0.47 -8.23
CA ILE A 109 2.13 0.39 -9.08
C ILE A 109 3.22 -0.27 -8.25
N ASN A 110 3.88 -1.25 -8.85
CA ASN A 110 5.03 -1.93 -8.27
C ASN A 110 6.16 -1.93 -9.29
N ALA A 111 7.35 -1.52 -8.87
CA ALA A 111 8.55 -1.54 -9.68
C ALA A 111 9.70 -2.15 -8.88
N LYS A 112 10.48 -3.03 -9.50
CA LYS A 112 11.64 -3.67 -8.90
C LYS A 112 12.80 -3.66 -9.89
N VAL A 113 14.00 -3.47 -9.37
CA VAL A 113 15.25 -3.65 -10.09
C VAL A 113 16.15 -4.54 -9.25
N ALA A 114 16.79 -5.52 -9.87
CA ALA A 114 17.79 -6.35 -9.25
C ALA A 114 19.07 -6.28 -10.08
N HIS A 115 20.21 -6.10 -9.41
CA HIS A 115 21.53 -6.07 -10.05
C HIS A 115 22.47 -6.99 -9.31
N ARG A 116 23.15 -7.85 -10.07
CA ARG A 116 24.22 -8.73 -9.58
C ARG A 116 25.56 -8.11 -9.94
N PHE A 117 26.25 -7.55 -8.94
CA PHE A 117 27.59 -6.98 -9.10
C PHE A 117 28.66 -8.09 -9.23
N SER A 118 28.49 -9.15 -8.46
CA SER A 118 29.36 -10.32 -8.42
C SER A 118 28.55 -11.56 -8.02
N ASP A 119 29.21 -12.71 -7.93
CA ASP A 119 28.57 -13.92 -7.39
C ASP A 119 28.26 -13.78 -5.90
N SER A 120 28.97 -12.89 -5.20
CA SER A 120 28.80 -12.63 -3.79
C SER A 120 27.86 -11.44 -3.48
N ASP A 121 27.60 -10.56 -4.47
CA ASP A 121 26.90 -9.29 -4.22
C ASP A 121 25.70 -9.10 -5.14
N LYS A 122 24.53 -8.96 -4.54
CA LYS A 122 23.28 -8.63 -5.25
C LYS A 122 22.56 -7.50 -4.56
N LEU A 123 22.11 -6.52 -5.34
CA LEU A 123 21.31 -5.39 -4.87
C LEU A 123 19.91 -5.46 -5.47
N PHE A 124 18.93 -5.20 -4.65
CA PHE A 124 17.54 -5.09 -5.06
C PHE A 124 17.01 -3.73 -4.64
N ALA A 125 16.36 -3.03 -5.54
CA ALA A 125 15.59 -1.84 -5.24
C ALA A 125 14.12 -2.10 -5.58
N GLY A 126 13.23 -1.73 -4.68
CA GLY A 126 11.80 -1.91 -4.82
C GLY A 126 11.06 -0.62 -4.54
N PHE A 127 10.02 -0.37 -5.32
CA PHE A 127 9.08 0.72 -5.14
C PHE A 127 7.66 0.22 -5.29
N TYR A 128 6.80 0.62 -4.37
CA TYR A 128 5.36 0.37 -4.43
C TYR A 128 4.61 1.65 -4.09
N THR A 129 3.55 1.94 -4.82
CA THR A 129 2.56 2.93 -4.42
C THR A 129 1.17 2.48 -4.84
N GLY A 130 0.21 2.61 -3.92
CA GLY A 130 -1.18 2.30 -4.17
C GLY A 130 -2.08 3.30 -3.49
N ARG A 131 -3.21 3.59 -4.12
CA ARG A 131 -4.25 4.46 -3.58
C ARG A 131 -5.63 3.96 -3.91
N ASP A 132 -6.49 4.06 -2.92
CA ASP A 132 -7.91 3.78 -2.97
C ASP A 132 -8.71 5.08 -2.87
N TYR A 133 -9.82 5.12 -3.58
CA TYR A 133 -10.76 6.23 -3.64
C TYR A 133 -12.16 5.69 -3.46
N PHE A 134 -12.83 6.13 -2.43
CA PHE A 134 -14.24 5.88 -2.23
C PHE A 134 -14.99 7.19 -2.26
N ARG A 135 -16.06 7.24 -3.04
CA ARG A 135 -16.96 8.38 -3.14
C ARG A 135 -18.37 7.93 -2.89
N TYR A 136 -19.04 8.67 -2.05
CA TYR A 136 -20.46 8.53 -1.78
C TYR A 136 -21.13 9.86 -2.11
N SER A 137 -22.29 9.84 -2.77
CA SER A 137 -23.06 11.03 -3.07
C SER A 137 -24.53 10.69 -3.05
N ASP A 138 -25.21 11.26 -2.10
CA ASP A 138 -26.65 11.10 -1.92
C ASP A 138 -27.36 12.45 -1.96
N SER A 139 -28.58 12.46 -2.48
CA SER A 139 -29.39 13.67 -2.60
C SER A 139 -30.85 13.32 -2.43
N ASP A 140 -31.39 13.74 -1.32
CA ASP A 140 -32.81 13.62 -1.00
C ASP A 140 -33.52 14.95 -1.21
N LYS A 141 -34.68 14.89 -1.85
CA LYS A 141 -35.53 16.06 -2.11
C LYS A 141 -36.96 15.70 -1.79
N SER A 142 -37.57 16.47 -0.96
CA SER A 142 -38.97 16.32 -0.64
C SER A 142 -39.72 17.65 -0.79
N SER A 143 -40.97 17.56 -1.20
CA SER A 143 -41.89 18.70 -1.24
C SER A 143 -43.22 18.23 -0.70
N SER A 144 -43.63 18.84 0.41
CA SER A 144 -44.84 18.48 1.09
C SER A 144 -45.73 19.70 1.28
N ARG A 145 -47.07 19.51 1.09
CA ARG A 145 -48.05 20.55 1.32
C ARG A 145 -48.57 20.43 2.76
N TYR A 146 -48.54 21.51 3.46
CA TYR A 146 -49.05 21.66 4.81
C TYR A 146 -50.18 22.68 4.85
N TYR A 147 -50.95 22.67 5.93
CA TYR A 147 -52.00 23.69 6.19
C TYR A 147 -51.63 24.44 7.46
N GLY A 148 -51.62 25.76 7.34
CA GLY A 148 -51.38 26.67 8.47
C GLY A 148 -52.54 26.70 9.46
N PRO A 149 -52.42 27.49 10.54
CA PRO A 149 -53.48 27.64 11.54
C PRO A 149 -54.79 28.16 10.94
N ASP A 150 -54.73 28.92 9.86
CA ASP A 150 -55.88 29.49 9.15
C ASP A 150 -56.38 28.60 8.02
N TYR A 151 -55.94 27.29 7.97
CA TYR A 151 -56.22 26.34 6.91
C TYR A 151 -55.75 26.75 5.49
N GLU A 152 -54.90 27.78 5.38
CA GLU A 152 -54.25 28.11 4.13
C GLU A 152 -53.13 27.15 3.80
N PRO A 153 -53.08 26.58 2.57
CA PRO A 153 -52.07 25.64 2.19
C PRO A 153 -50.73 26.32 1.90
N TYR A 154 -49.63 25.81 2.50
CA TYR A 154 -48.28 26.24 2.17
C TYR A 154 -47.42 25.02 1.78
N THR A 155 -46.38 25.27 0.96
CA THR A 155 -45.49 24.23 0.51
C THR A 155 -44.15 24.31 1.24
N LYS A 156 -43.73 23.20 1.81
CA LYS A 156 -42.40 23.04 2.41
C LYS A 156 -41.53 22.24 1.48
N TYR A 157 -40.43 22.81 1.05
CA TYR A 157 -39.40 22.15 0.24
C TYR A 157 -38.19 21.91 1.09
N GLU A 158 -37.72 20.64 1.09
CA GLU A 158 -36.51 20.20 1.80
C GLU A 158 -35.57 19.52 0.82
N GLU A 159 -34.29 19.84 0.90
CA GLU A 159 -33.24 19.19 0.12
C GLU A 159 -32.06 18.93 1.03
N GLU A 160 -31.63 17.68 1.09
CA GLU A 160 -30.39 17.25 1.72
C GLU A 160 -29.46 16.66 0.68
N ASN A 161 -28.21 17.16 0.66
CA ASN A 161 -27.15 16.68 -0.22
C ASN A 161 -25.96 16.30 0.61
N THR A 162 -25.59 15.03 0.61
CA THR A 162 -24.41 14.52 1.30
C THR A 162 -23.41 13.95 0.31
N LYS A 163 -22.16 14.44 0.37
CA LYS A 163 -21.03 13.95 -0.42
C LYS A 163 -19.87 13.59 0.48
N MET A 164 -19.42 12.34 0.42
CA MET A 164 -18.24 11.86 1.12
C MET A 164 -17.17 11.42 0.12
N ASN A 165 -15.94 11.86 0.37
CA ASN A 165 -14.77 11.39 -0.35
C ASN A 165 -13.77 10.83 0.66
N LEU A 166 -13.42 9.58 0.54
CA LEU A 166 -12.41 8.89 1.33
C LEU A 166 -11.28 8.47 0.40
N LYS A 167 -10.06 8.82 0.77
CA LYS A 167 -8.83 8.47 0.05
C LYS A 167 -7.85 7.90 1.05
N TRP A 168 -7.25 6.75 0.73
CA TRP A 168 -6.17 6.19 1.52
C TRP A 168 -5.16 5.49 0.62
N GLY A 169 -3.98 5.26 1.14
CA GLY A 169 -2.97 4.54 0.37
C GLY A 169 -1.60 4.55 1.00
N ASN A 170 -0.76 3.69 0.45
CA ASN A 170 0.61 3.47 0.87
C ASN A 170 1.60 3.85 -0.23
N THR A 171 2.81 4.25 0.20
CA THR A 171 3.98 4.31 -0.66
C THR A 171 5.14 3.68 0.09
N LEU A 172 5.82 2.73 -0.53
CA LEU A 172 6.96 2.00 0.00
C LEU A 172 8.13 2.11 -0.98
N ALA A 173 9.30 2.45 -0.47
CA ALA A 173 10.57 2.31 -1.19
C ALA A 173 11.52 1.47 -0.33
N SER A 174 12.25 0.55 -0.95
CA SER A 174 13.20 -0.30 -0.24
C SER A 174 14.43 -0.60 -1.09
N VAL A 175 15.56 -0.73 -0.41
CA VAL A 175 16.80 -1.23 -0.98
C VAL A 175 17.27 -2.38 -0.12
N ARG A 176 17.64 -3.49 -0.75
CA ARG A 176 18.16 -4.69 -0.09
C ARG A 176 19.46 -5.11 -0.75
N TRP A 177 20.47 -5.30 0.04
CA TRP A 177 21.76 -5.83 -0.37
C TRP A 177 21.97 -7.20 0.25
N ASN A 178 22.24 -8.18 -0.61
CA ASN A 178 22.60 -9.54 -0.25
C ASN A 178 24.09 -9.71 -0.46
N HIS A 179 24.81 -10.18 0.55
CA HIS A 179 26.24 -10.41 0.50
C HIS A 179 26.62 -11.80 1.01
N VAL A 180 27.37 -12.53 0.22
CA VAL A 180 27.94 -13.85 0.56
C VAL A 180 29.39 -13.64 0.97
N PHE A 181 29.70 -13.68 2.27
CA PHE A 181 31.07 -13.54 2.76
C PHE A 181 31.93 -14.75 2.42
N ASN A 182 31.34 -15.94 2.57
CA ASN A 182 31.97 -17.22 2.24
C ASN A 182 30.89 -18.31 2.19
N SER A 183 31.29 -19.59 2.03
CA SER A 183 30.35 -20.72 1.95
C SER A 183 29.53 -20.99 3.22
N LYS A 184 29.85 -20.30 4.33
CA LYS A 184 29.19 -20.50 5.63
C LYS A 184 28.45 -19.28 6.14
N LEU A 185 28.70 -18.09 5.59
CA LEU A 185 28.13 -16.84 6.11
C LEU A 185 27.55 -16.01 4.98
N PHE A 186 26.27 -15.73 5.10
CA PHE A 186 25.48 -14.88 4.22
C PHE A 186 24.87 -13.73 5.04
N ALA A 187 24.77 -12.53 4.46
CA ALA A 187 24.08 -11.41 5.05
C ALA A 187 23.03 -10.82 4.09
N ASN A 188 21.96 -10.34 4.68
CA ASN A 188 20.88 -9.64 4.01
C ASN A 188 20.60 -8.31 4.74
N THR A 189 21.01 -7.20 4.14
CA THR A 189 20.81 -5.86 4.71
C THR A 189 19.75 -5.12 3.93
N SER A 190 18.79 -4.50 4.60
CA SER A 190 17.73 -3.75 3.96
C SER A 190 17.45 -2.41 4.65
N VAL A 191 17.10 -1.42 3.84
CA VAL A 191 16.57 -0.14 4.30
C VAL A 191 15.25 0.08 3.60
N SER A 192 14.24 0.52 4.34
CA SER A 192 12.90 0.75 3.83
C SER A 192 12.34 2.09 4.33
N TRP A 193 11.59 2.73 3.47
CA TRP A 193 10.77 3.88 3.79
C TRP A 193 9.33 3.58 3.39
N ASN A 194 8.42 3.74 4.32
CA ASN A 194 7.00 3.52 4.12
C ASN A 194 6.20 4.73 4.59
N THR A 195 5.13 5.05 3.89
CA THR A 195 4.16 6.03 4.34
C THR A 195 2.74 5.60 4.01
N TYR A 196 1.87 5.71 4.97
CA TYR A 196 0.42 5.57 4.82
C TYR A 196 -0.24 6.92 5.06
N LYS A 197 -1.23 7.26 4.25
CA LYS A 197 -2.07 8.44 4.44
C LYS A 197 -3.53 8.11 4.20
N MET A 198 -4.38 8.67 5.04
CA MET A 198 -5.82 8.62 4.92
C MET A 198 -6.39 10.05 4.99
N ASN A 199 -7.33 10.34 4.12
CA ASN A 199 -8.05 11.61 4.11
C ASN A 199 -9.53 11.36 3.80
N MET A 200 -10.41 11.83 4.66
CA MET A 200 -11.85 11.80 4.48
C MET A 200 -12.39 13.24 4.48
N VAL A 201 -13.27 13.52 3.54
CA VAL A 201 -13.99 14.81 3.48
C VAL A 201 -15.46 14.52 3.27
N THR A 202 -16.29 15.00 4.18
CA THR A 202 -17.75 14.97 4.06
C THR A 202 -18.27 16.38 3.93
N ASN A 203 -19.16 16.60 2.96
CA ASN A 203 -19.88 17.84 2.78
C ASN A 203 -21.37 17.51 2.79
N THR A 204 -22.10 18.14 3.69
CA THR A 204 -23.57 18.06 3.77
C THR A 204 -24.15 19.44 3.57
N ARG A 205 -25.16 19.55 2.73
CA ARG A 205 -25.93 20.77 2.52
C ARG A 205 -27.39 20.47 2.73
N GLU A 206 -28.00 21.24 3.62
CA GLU A 206 -29.42 21.20 3.96
C GLU A 206 -30.07 22.49 3.52
N ILE A 207 -31.12 22.41 2.72
CA ILE A 207 -31.90 23.55 2.25
C ILE A 207 -33.34 23.33 2.70
N LEU A 208 -33.88 24.31 3.38
CA LEU A 208 -35.29 24.40 3.70
C LEU A 208 -35.84 25.67 3.07
N LYS A 209 -36.97 25.55 2.38
CA LYS A 209 -37.75 26.67 1.85
C LYS A 209 -39.22 26.48 2.21
N SER A 210 -39.73 27.40 2.98
CA SER A 210 -41.17 27.52 3.28
C SER A 210 -41.54 28.98 3.45
N GLU A 211 -42.82 29.28 3.58
CA GLU A 211 -43.31 30.65 3.85
C GLU A 211 -42.85 31.16 5.23
N THR A 212 -42.67 30.27 6.18
CA THR A 212 -42.35 30.62 7.58
C THR A 212 -40.88 30.50 7.90
N GLU A 213 -40.12 29.67 7.18
CA GLU A 213 -38.70 29.38 7.50
C GLU A 213 -37.91 29.12 6.23
N ASN A 214 -36.77 29.80 6.08
CA ASN A 214 -35.83 29.58 4.99
C ASN A 214 -34.41 29.50 5.52
N TYR A 215 -33.73 28.39 5.21
CA TYR A 215 -32.31 28.28 5.52
C TYR A 215 -31.54 27.51 4.45
N ASP A 216 -30.24 27.76 4.36
CA ASP A 216 -29.23 27.01 3.62
C ASP A 216 -28.06 26.78 4.56
N LYS A 217 -27.92 25.56 5.05
CA LYS A 217 -26.87 25.15 5.95
C LYS A 217 -25.87 24.26 5.21
N GLN A 218 -24.58 24.55 5.38
CA GLN A 218 -23.52 23.78 4.78
C GLN A 218 -22.55 23.35 5.87
N TYR A 219 -22.28 22.05 5.92
CA TYR A 219 -21.34 21.44 6.85
C TYR A 219 -20.24 20.77 6.06
N ARG A 220 -19.00 21.09 6.38
CA ARG A 220 -17.83 20.39 5.87
C ARG A 220 -17.03 19.83 7.02
N TYR A 221 -16.84 18.55 6.99
CA TYR A 221 -15.99 17.82 7.92
C TYR A 221 -14.81 17.21 7.16
N SER A 222 -13.61 17.33 7.67
CA SER A 222 -12.44 16.67 7.11
C SER A 222 -11.59 16.02 8.20
N TYR A 223 -11.14 14.84 7.91
CA TYR A 223 -10.32 14.00 8.76
C TYR A 223 -9.07 13.60 7.98
N THR A 224 -7.90 13.75 8.59
CA THR A 224 -6.62 13.35 7.98
C THR A 224 -5.75 12.66 9.01
N SER A 225 -5.22 11.49 8.67
CA SER A 225 -4.23 10.80 9.49
C SER A 225 -3.17 10.12 8.62
N GLY A 226 -2.06 9.72 9.24
CA GLY A 226 -1.00 9.03 8.53
C GLY A 226 0.10 8.48 9.42
N ILE A 227 0.88 7.58 8.83
CA ILE A 227 2.05 6.96 9.45
C ILE A 227 3.19 7.06 8.45
N ARG A 228 4.40 7.28 8.95
CA ARG A 228 5.64 7.16 8.18
C ARG A 228 6.63 6.36 8.99
N ASP A 229 7.18 5.33 8.35
CA ASP A 229 8.21 4.48 8.92
C ASP A 229 9.51 4.60 8.11
N LEU A 230 10.62 4.60 8.82
CA LEU A 230 11.95 4.44 8.25
C LEU A 230 12.61 3.27 8.98
N GLY A 231 12.86 2.20 8.26
CA GLY A 231 13.41 0.95 8.79
C GLY A 231 14.78 0.61 8.23
N ALA A 232 15.62 0.02 9.04
CA ALA A 232 16.88 -0.60 8.67
C ALA A 232 16.98 -1.96 9.35
N ARG A 233 17.32 -3.01 8.59
CA ARG A 233 17.40 -4.38 9.07
C ARG A 233 18.63 -5.07 8.50
N ILE A 234 19.26 -5.91 9.32
CA ILE A 234 20.34 -6.79 8.93
C ILE A 234 20.09 -8.19 9.48
N ASP A 235 20.16 -9.20 8.63
CA ASP A 235 20.02 -10.61 8.95
C ASP A 235 21.24 -11.35 8.49
N PHE A 236 21.69 -12.32 9.28
CA PHE A 236 22.79 -13.22 8.97
C PHE A 236 22.33 -14.66 9.05
N ASP A 237 22.72 -15.45 8.04
CA ASP A 237 22.64 -16.91 8.02
C ASP A 237 24.05 -17.46 8.15
N TYR A 238 24.32 -18.21 9.21
CA TYR A 238 25.62 -18.81 9.49
C TYR A 238 25.53 -20.31 9.64
N ILE A 239 26.25 -21.02 8.80
CA ILE A 239 26.28 -22.49 8.73
C ILE A 239 27.67 -22.96 9.21
N PRO A 240 27.95 -23.04 10.53
CA PRO A 240 29.25 -23.50 11.04
C PRO A 240 29.52 -24.97 10.71
N ALA A 241 28.46 -25.79 10.74
CA ALA A 241 28.47 -27.21 10.47
C ALA A 241 27.19 -27.64 9.75
N PRO A 242 27.13 -28.79 9.05
CA PRO A 242 25.91 -29.22 8.35
C PRO A 242 24.68 -29.42 9.24
N THR A 243 24.90 -29.57 10.55
CA THR A 243 23.84 -29.79 11.55
C THR A 243 23.35 -28.52 12.21
N HIS A 244 23.90 -27.35 11.88
CA HIS A 244 23.58 -26.08 12.48
C HIS A 244 23.33 -25.00 11.42
N LEU A 245 22.19 -24.34 11.48
CA LEU A 245 21.88 -23.12 10.74
C LEU A 245 21.53 -22.02 11.75
N ILE A 246 22.51 -21.21 12.08
CA ILE A 246 22.34 -20.10 13.03
C ILE A 246 21.87 -18.88 12.26
N LYS A 247 20.71 -18.35 12.63
CA LYS A 247 20.20 -17.08 12.11
C LYS A 247 20.20 -16.05 13.20
N PHE A 248 20.76 -14.88 12.92
CA PHE A 248 20.76 -13.77 13.84
C PHE A 248 20.66 -12.45 13.10
N GLY A 249 20.15 -11.44 13.76
CA GLY A 249 19.97 -10.15 13.12
C GLY A 249 19.41 -9.10 14.05
N GLY A 250 19.16 -7.93 13.46
CA GLY A 250 18.55 -6.82 14.16
C GLY A 250 17.82 -5.88 13.20
N GLU A 251 16.88 -5.17 13.76
CA GLU A 251 16.04 -4.22 13.04
C GLU A 251 15.86 -2.96 13.87
N PHE A 252 15.89 -1.83 13.21
CA PHE A 252 15.53 -0.53 13.77
C PHE A 252 14.44 0.09 12.91
N VAL A 253 13.36 0.56 13.55
CA VAL A 253 12.28 1.28 12.85
C VAL A 253 11.99 2.57 13.60
N ASN A 254 12.08 3.70 12.90
CA ASN A 254 11.58 4.99 13.36
C ASN A 254 10.17 5.21 12.81
N HIS A 255 9.21 5.36 13.70
CA HIS A 255 7.83 5.63 13.41
C HIS A 255 7.50 7.11 13.62
N LEU A 256 6.82 7.69 12.66
CA LEU A 256 6.15 8.98 12.82
C LEU A 256 4.65 8.77 12.63
N TYR A 257 3.93 8.79 13.73
CA TYR A 257 2.48 8.81 13.73
C TYR A 257 2.01 10.25 13.62
N ARG A 258 1.19 10.49 12.63
CA ARG A 258 0.46 11.74 12.45
C ARG A 258 -0.98 11.46 12.84
N PRO A 259 -1.33 11.79 14.09
CA PRO A 259 -2.67 11.54 14.55
C PRO A 259 -3.65 12.40 13.78
N GLU A 260 -4.87 12.18 14.07
CA GLU A 260 -6.05 12.77 13.52
C GLU A 260 -6.01 14.30 13.57
N VAL A 261 -6.23 14.91 12.40
CA VAL A 261 -6.54 16.35 12.29
C VAL A 261 -7.96 16.46 11.78
N GLU A 262 -8.86 16.91 12.64
CA GLU A 262 -10.24 17.20 12.30
C GLU A 262 -10.41 18.68 11.98
N ARG A 263 -11.12 18.95 10.90
CA ARG A 263 -11.56 20.31 10.58
C ARG A 263 -13.03 20.28 10.26
N SER A 264 -13.80 21.10 10.97
CA SER A 264 -15.21 21.31 10.68
C SER A 264 -15.48 22.75 10.30
N ARG A 265 -16.26 22.93 9.25
CA ARG A 265 -16.73 24.23 8.83
C ARG A 265 -18.23 24.19 8.66
N SER A 266 -18.92 25.12 9.28
CA SER A 266 -20.35 25.32 9.07
C SER A 266 -20.64 26.71 8.52
N ILE A 267 -21.55 26.78 7.57
CA ILE A 267 -22.08 28.02 7.01
C ILE A 267 -23.58 27.92 7.14
N ASN A 268 -24.17 28.84 7.89
CA ASN A 268 -25.61 28.92 8.08
C ASN A 268 -26.11 30.23 7.44
N SER A 269 -27.07 30.11 6.54
CA SER A 269 -27.76 31.28 5.95
C SER A 269 -29.23 31.17 6.32
N ILE A 270 -29.69 32.07 7.20
CA ILE A 270 -31.05 32.11 7.73
C ILE A 270 -31.58 33.51 7.52
N GLY A 271 -32.72 33.65 6.82
CA GLY A 271 -33.35 34.93 6.60
C GLY A 271 -32.46 36.02 5.95
N GLY A 272 -31.49 35.58 5.11
CA GLY A 272 -30.51 36.47 4.46
C GLY A 272 -29.23 36.76 5.28
N ASN A 273 -29.20 36.40 6.55
CA ASN A 273 -28.00 36.50 7.38
C ASN A 273 -27.12 35.26 7.21
N LYS A 274 -25.83 35.50 7.09
CA LYS A 274 -24.83 34.40 6.90
C LYS A 274 -23.88 34.37 8.09
N GLU A 275 -23.84 33.22 8.74
CA GLU A 275 -22.87 32.92 9.80
C GLU A 275 -21.90 31.81 9.35
N THR A 276 -20.65 31.99 9.67
CA THR A 276 -19.61 31.00 9.37
C THR A 276 -18.87 30.64 10.65
N SER A 277 -18.72 29.33 10.91
CA SER A 277 -17.93 28.83 12.02
C SER A 277 -16.89 27.82 11.47
N ASP A 278 -15.63 28.06 11.78
CA ASP A 278 -14.53 27.17 11.47
C ASP A 278 -13.92 26.65 12.78
N LYS A 279 -13.84 25.34 12.92
CA LYS A 279 -13.21 24.68 14.06
C LYS A 279 -12.12 23.75 13.54
N VAL A 280 -10.95 23.83 14.14
CA VAL A 280 -9.84 22.92 13.90
C VAL A 280 -9.55 22.24 15.23
N ASN A 281 -9.63 20.92 15.23
CA ASN A 281 -9.22 20.10 16.35
C ASN A 281 -7.95 19.35 15.90
N ASP A 282 -6.79 19.94 16.20
CA ASP A 282 -5.50 19.25 16.10
C ASP A 282 -5.35 18.40 17.37
N ALA A 283 -5.94 17.22 17.35
CA ALA A 283 -6.15 16.42 18.55
C ALA A 283 -4.84 16.00 19.24
N SER A 284 -3.74 15.92 18.52
CA SER A 284 -2.47 15.48 19.14
C SER A 284 -1.26 15.90 18.30
N PRO A 285 -0.15 16.29 18.95
CA PRO A 285 1.10 16.49 18.26
C PRO A 285 1.56 15.18 17.59
N ASN A 286 2.40 15.30 16.57
CA ASN A 286 3.06 14.16 15.96
C ASN A 286 3.73 13.30 17.04
N LEU A 287 3.50 11.99 16.97
CA LEU A 287 4.06 11.03 17.90
C LEU A 287 5.21 10.28 17.22
N TYR A 288 6.38 10.33 17.85
CA TYR A 288 7.56 9.59 17.40
C TYR A 288 7.75 8.35 18.26
N GLY A 289 7.93 7.21 17.62
CA GLY A 289 8.30 5.95 18.25
C GLY A 289 9.54 5.38 17.58
N ASN A 290 10.39 4.74 18.38
CA ASN A 290 11.53 3.99 17.88
C ASN A 290 11.41 2.55 18.35
N GLU A 291 11.50 1.61 17.42
CA GLU A 291 11.56 0.18 17.70
C GLU A 291 12.95 -0.33 17.36
N LEU A 292 13.56 -1.05 18.28
CA LEU A 292 14.82 -1.75 18.11
C LEU A 292 14.59 -3.21 18.47
N SER A 293 14.94 -4.11 17.58
CA SER A 293 14.87 -5.54 17.85
C SER A 293 16.16 -6.25 17.47
N ALA A 294 16.43 -7.36 18.16
CA ALA A 294 17.53 -8.27 17.84
C ALA A 294 17.06 -9.70 18.08
N TYR A 295 17.56 -10.63 17.29
CA TYR A 295 17.23 -12.03 17.45
C TYR A 295 18.39 -12.95 17.15
N ILE A 296 18.34 -14.14 17.71
CA ILE A 296 19.19 -15.27 17.39
C ILE A 296 18.39 -16.57 17.50
N GLU A 297 18.57 -17.46 16.53
CA GLU A 297 18.01 -18.81 16.55
C GLU A 297 19.00 -19.79 15.94
N ASP A 298 18.93 -21.06 16.30
CA ASP A 298 19.73 -22.13 15.72
C ASP A 298 18.86 -23.32 15.32
N ASP A 299 18.80 -23.59 14.04
CA ASP A 299 18.18 -24.79 13.48
C ASP A 299 19.17 -25.94 13.59
N MET A 300 19.02 -26.77 14.63
CA MET A 300 19.86 -27.94 14.92
C MET A 300 19.23 -29.21 14.39
N THR A 301 20.02 -30.05 13.71
CA THR A 301 19.59 -31.37 13.24
C THR A 301 20.43 -32.46 13.90
N PHE A 302 19.76 -33.39 14.58
CA PHE A 302 20.39 -34.52 15.27
C PHE A 302 20.02 -35.85 14.60
N GLY A 303 20.91 -36.40 13.77
CA GLY A 303 20.59 -37.55 12.97
C GLY A 303 19.51 -37.29 11.92
N GLU A 304 18.75 -38.35 11.57
CA GLU A 304 17.70 -38.25 10.51
C GLU A 304 16.31 -37.96 11.05
N HIS A 305 16.13 -37.95 12.37
CA HIS A 305 14.79 -38.02 12.98
C HIS A 305 14.48 -36.91 14.00
N PHE A 306 15.47 -36.12 14.41
CA PHE A 306 15.24 -35.10 15.42
C PHE A 306 15.84 -33.75 15.00
N SER A 307 15.03 -32.72 15.09
CA SER A 307 15.46 -31.32 14.93
C SER A 307 14.98 -30.50 16.12
N PHE A 308 15.80 -29.53 16.52
CA PHE A 308 15.51 -28.60 17.60
C PHE A 308 15.90 -27.19 17.20
N ASN A 309 14.99 -26.23 17.38
CA ASN A 309 15.20 -24.83 17.06
C ASN A 309 14.93 -23.98 18.29
N PRO A 310 15.95 -23.68 19.11
CA PRO A 310 15.88 -22.66 20.16
C PRO A 310 16.12 -21.28 19.55
N GLY A 311 15.43 -20.27 20.08
CA GLY A 311 15.58 -18.89 19.67
C GLY A 311 15.28 -17.91 20.79
N LEU A 312 15.86 -16.73 20.66
CA LEU A 312 15.57 -15.57 21.51
C LEU A 312 15.38 -14.34 20.63
N HIS A 313 14.27 -13.66 20.82
CA HIS A 313 14.01 -12.36 20.24
C HIS A 313 13.87 -11.33 21.35
N LEU A 314 14.52 -10.19 21.17
CA LEU A 314 14.49 -9.06 22.09
C LEU A 314 13.88 -7.87 21.35
N SER A 315 12.89 -7.23 21.93
CA SER A 315 12.34 -5.98 21.40
C SER A 315 12.34 -4.87 22.42
N LEU A 316 12.67 -3.68 21.94
CA LEU A 316 12.72 -2.44 22.71
C LEU A 316 11.89 -1.39 21.95
N PHE A 317 10.86 -0.86 22.59
CA PHE A 317 10.04 0.20 22.03
C PHE A 317 10.12 1.47 22.87
N LEU A 318 10.52 2.57 22.25
CA LEU A 318 10.68 3.88 22.90
C LEU A 318 9.64 4.85 22.34
N VAL A 319 8.78 5.36 23.20
CA VAL A 319 7.73 6.31 22.82
C VAL A 319 7.42 7.24 23.98
N ASN A 320 7.33 8.54 23.73
CA ASN A 320 6.99 9.56 24.73
C ASN A 320 7.83 9.47 26.02
N GLY A 321 9.13 9.22 25.88
CA GLY A 321 10.02 9.08 27.05
C GLY A 321 9.82 7.80 27.85
N ARG A 322 8.97 6.88 27.42
CA ARG A 322 8.78 5.56 28.02
C ARG A 322 9.49 4.51 27.19
N THR A 323 10.06 3.53 27.90
CA THR A 323 10.76 2.39 27.31
C THR A 323 10.03 1.12 27.68
N TYR A 324 9.73 0.31 26.65
CA TYR A 324 9.11 -1.00 26.81
C TYR A 324 10.10 -2.03 26.30
N PHE A 325 10.47 -2.98 27.15
CA PHE A 325 11.39 -4.07 26.80
C PHE A 325 10.65 -5.40 26.88
N CYS A 326 10.79 -6.25 25.87
CA CYS A 326 10.14 -7.54 25.80
C CYS A 326 11.13 -8.61 25.31
N PRO A 327 11.58 -9.54 26.19
CA PRO A 327 12.28 -10.74 25.77
C PRO A 327 11.29 -11.84 25.39
N GLU A 328 11.51 -12.48 24.25
CA GLU A 328 10.64 -13.52 23.68
C GLU A 328 11.47 -14.78 23.41
N PRO A 329 11.68 -15.66 24.41
CA PRO A 329 12.29 -16.96 24.15
C PRO A 329 11.35 -17.88 23.36
N ARG A 330 11.90 -18.65 22.44
CA ARG A 330 11.16 -19.59 21.57
C ARG A 330 11.91 -20.91 21.51
N ALA A 331 11.18 -22.01 21.40
CA ALA A 331 11.74 -23.31 21.12
C ALA A 331 10.75 -24.14 20.32
N ALA A 332 11.25 -24.87 19.33
CA ALA A 332 10.49 -25.84 18.56
C ALA A 332 11.31 -27.15 18.46
N ALA A 333 10.64 -28.28 18.48
CA ALA A 333 11.24 -29.61 18.29
C ALA A 333 10.37 -30.44 17.37
N LYS A 334 11.00 -31.22 16.51
CA LYS A 334 10.34 -32.12 15.55
C LYS A 334 11.04 -33.46 15.51
#